data_4a1d9307c2d83bf9f7fede8d35aeea42
#
_entry.id   4a1d9307c2d83bf9f7fede8d35aeea42
#
_cell.length_a   1.000
_cell.length_b   1.000
_cell.length_c   1.000
_cell.angle_alpha   90.00
_cell.angle_beta   90.00
_cell.angle_gamma   90.00
#
_symmetry.space_group_name_H-M   'P 1'
#
loop_
_entity.id
_entity.type
_entity.pdbx_description
1 polymer ?
#
loop_
_entity_poly.entity_id
_entity_poly.type
_entity_poly.pdbx_seq_one_letter_code
_entity_poly.pdbx_strand_id
1 'polypeptide(L)'
;MANESEDFNPFVSYLANELDKLGCGRVYFVIDKVSTDNTLELCNDLSAKDNRFTTIWSPENKSVVDAYLSGYREALKNKHEFIIEMDAGLSHDPKALPMFLRILNEGNECAFGSRFINGGSICDSTWKRTFLSKFGTILSNLLLGTKMYDMTSGFQGFQANIVDKIVAYGLLSKAHFYQTELRYLLRKTRFAEIPIHYQVPSPSVSKKAICNSINVLFHYFFLRLTFKSPVIKSKE
;
A
#
# COMPACT_ATOMS: atom_id res chain seq x y z
N MET A 1 -7.95 -5.76 5.58
CA MET A 1 -8.87 -4.98 6.44
C MET A 1 -8.95 -5.65 7.81
N ALA A 2 -9.08 -4.87 8.86
CA ALA A 2 -9.28 -5.39 10.21
C ALA A 2 -9.97 -4.32 11.07
N ASN A 3 -11.12 -4.64 11.65
CA ASN A 3 -11.91 -3.76 12.51
C ASN A 3 -12.31 -2.43 11.86
N GLU A 4 -12.92 -2.51 10.67
CA GLU A 4 -13.35 -1.39 9.85
C GLU A 4 -14.88 -1.29 9.72
N SER A 5 -15.63 -1.96 10.61
CA SER A 5 -17.09 -2.06 10.49
C SER A 5 -17.80 -0.70 10.58
N GLU A 6 -17.27 0.24 11.34
CA GLU A 6 -17.86 1.59 11.51
C GLU A 6 -17.76 2.43 10.22
N ASP A 7 -16.60 2.39 9.56
CA ASP A 7 -16.32 3.17 8.34
C ASP A 7 -16.61 2.40 7.05
N PHE A 8 -17.05 1.13 7.14
CA PHE A 8 -17.22 0.25 5.98
C PHE A 8 -18.16 0.81 4.92
N ASN A 9 -19.37 1.19 5.30
CA ASN A 9 -20.38 1.63 4.34
C ASN A 9 -20.00 2.93 3.63
N PRO A 10 -19.53 4.01 4.31
CA PRO A 10 -19.02 5.19 3.64
C PRO A 10 -17.86 4.88 2.70
N PHE A 11 -16.88 4.08 3.16
CA PHE A 11 -15.72 3.69 2.36
C PHE A 11 -16.11 2.95 1.07
N VAL A 12 -16.98 1.93 1.19
CA VAL A 12 -17.46 1.16 0.05
C VAL A 12 -18.24 2.04 -0.93
N SER A 13 -19.08 2.94 -0.43
CA SER A 13 -19.83 3.87 -1.27
C SER A 13 -18.92 4.77 -2.11
N TYR A 14 -17.87 5.34 -1.51
CA TYR A 14 -16.87 6.13 -2.26
C TYR A 14 -16.13 5.28 -3.28
N LEU A 15 -15.71 4.07 -2.90
CA LEU A 15 -14.96 3.16 -3.77
C LEU A 15 -15.82 2.69 -4.95
N ALA A 16 -17.07 2.28 -4.70
CA ALA A 16 -18.02 1.88 -5.75
C ALA A 16 -18.27 3.01 -6.76
N ASN A 17 -18.45 4.24 -6.28
CA ASN A 17 -18.64 5.40 -7.15
C ASN A 17 -17.41 5.66 -8.05
N GLU A 18 -16.18 5.46 -7.56
CA GLU A 18 -15.00 5.59 -8.41
C GLU A 18 -14.89 4.42 -9.41
N LEU A 19 -15.26 3.20 -9.03
CA LEU A 19 -15.33 2.06 -9.95
C LEU A 19 -16.39 2.29 -11.05
N ASP A 20 -17.53 2.89 -10.73
CA ASP A 20 -18.58 3.24 -11.69
C ASP A 20 -18.04 4.23 -12.73
N LYS A 21 -17.30 5.25 -12.31
CA LYS A 21 -16.66 6.24 -13.21
C LYS A 21 -15.58 5.62 -14.09
N LEU A 22 -14.83 4.67 -13.56
CA LEU A 22 -13.76 3.97 -14.29
C LEU A 22 -14.32 2.94 -15.27
N GLY A 23 -15.53 2.44 -15.05
CA GLY A 23 -16.18 1.41 -15.87
C GLY A 23 -15.51 0.04 -15.78
N CYS A 24 -14.52 -0.13 -14.92
CA CYS A 24 -13.79 -1.39 -14.73
C CYS A 24 -13.15 -1.45 -13.34
N GLY A 25 -12.68 -2.64 -12.97
CA GLY A 25 -11.94 -2.87 -11.74
C GLY A 25 -12.59 -3.91 -10.83
N ARG A 26 -11.77 -4.50 -9.99
CA ARG A 26 -12.21 -5.44 -8.95
C ARG A 26 -11.48 -5.13 -7.65
N VAL A 27 -12.18 -5.24 -6.55
CA VAL A 27 -11.67 -4.99 -5.20
C VAL A 27 -11.54 -6.31 -4.46
N TYR A 28 -10.40 -6.53 -3.85
CA TYR A 28 -10.11 -7.68 -2.99
C TYR A 28 -9.97 -7.21 -1.56
N PHE A 29 -10.92 -7.55 -0.71
CA PHE A 29 -10.84 -7.33 0.72
C PHE A 29 -10.14 -8.53 1.36
N VAL A 30 -8.91 -8.35 1.78
CA VAL A 30 -8.17 -9.38 2.50
C VAL A 30 -8.36 -9.19 3.99
N ILE A 31 -8.95 -10.19 4.64
CA ILE A 31 -9.30 -10.17 6.06
C ILE A 31 -8.64 -11.36 6.74
N ASP A 32 -8.12 -11.14 7.91
CA ASP A 32 -7.51 -12.18 8.75
C ASP A 32 -8.12 -12.18 10.16
N LYS A 33 -7.63 -13.09 11.00
CA LYS A 33 -8.12 -13.29 12.38
C LYS A 33 -7.92 -12.08 13.33
N VAL A 34 -7.22 -11.05 12.91
CA VAL A 34 -7.05 -9.80 13.70
C VAL A 34 -8.35 -8.98 13.66
N SER A 35 -9.17 -9.16 12.61
CA SER A 35 -10.51 -8.58 12.56
C SER A 35 -11.44 -9.34 13.50
N THR A 36 -11.91 -8.67 14.54
CA THR A 36 -12.75 -9.25 15.60
C THR A 36 -14.16 -8.66 15.66
N ASP A 37 -14.44 -7.70 14.78
CA ASP A 37 -15.74 -7.07 14.60
C ASP A 37 -16.49 -7.67 13.39
N ASN A 38 -17.57 -7.03 12.96
CA ASN A 38 -18.41 -7.50 11.85
C ASN A 38 -17.83 -7.22 10.45
N THR A 39 -16.57 -6.78 10.33
CA THR A 39 -15.96 -6.43 9.02
C THR A 39 -16.03 -7.60 8.03
N LEU A 40 -15.75 -8.83 8.46
CA LEU A 40 -15.78 -10.01 7.60
C LEU A 40 -17.19 -10.28 7.06
N GLU A 41 -18.21 -10.18 7.91
CA GLU A 41 -19.60 -10.38 7.52
C GLU A 41 -20.03 -9.33 6.50
N LEU A 42 -19.75 -8.05 6.76
CA LEU A 42 -20.06 -6.96 5.85
C LEU A 42 -19.40 -7.12 4.48
N CYS A 43 -18.13 -7.56 4.45
CA CYS A 43 -17.44 -7.84 3.19
C CYS A 43 -18.06 -9.00 2.42
N ASN A 44 -18.46 -10.09 3.11
CA ASN A 44 -19.11 -11.23 2.50
C ASN A 44 -20.47 -10.85 1.91
N ASP A 45 -21.26 -10.09 2.65
CA ASP A 45 -22.57 -9.59 2.20
C ASP A 45 -22.44 -8.69 0.96
N LEU A 46 -21.43 -7.84 0.92
CA LEU A 46 -21.16 -7.01 -0.23
C LEU A 46 -20.72 -7.85 -1.43
N SER A 47 -19.82 -8.80 -1.23
CA SER A 47 -19.32 -9.70 -2.29
C SER A 47 -20.43 -10.56 -2.90
N ALA A 48 -21.46 -10.88 -2.12
CA ALA A 48 -22.63 -11.61 -2.61
C ALA A 48 -23.58 -10.73 -3.46
N LYS A 49 -23.58 -9.41 -3.24
CA LYS A 49 -24.46 -8.45 -3.90
C LYS A 49 -23.84 -7.79 -5.13
N ASP A 50 -22.51 -7.59 -5.11
CA ASP A 50 -21.76 -6.89 -6.16
C ASP A 50 -20.49 -7.69 -6.50
N ASN A 51 -20.45 -8.24 -7.71
CA ASN A 51 -19.36 -9.08 -8.19
C ASN A 51 -18.03 -8.35 -8.40
N ARG A 52 -18.02 -7.02 -8.32
CA ARG A 52 -16.79 -6.20 -8.33
C ARG A 52 -15.99 -6.34 -7.06
N PHE A 53 -16.61 -6.78 -5.97
CA PHE A 53 -15.99 -6.97 -4.66
C PHE A 53 -15.81 -8.45 -4.36
N THR A 54 -14.67 -8.80 -3.82
CA THR A 54 -14.33 -10.18 -3.46
C THR A 54 -13.70 -10.19 -2.07
N THR A 55 -14.25 -11.01 -1.19
CA THR A 55 -13.71 -11.22 0.15
C THR A 55 -12.74 -12.40 0.13
N ILE A 56 -11.54 -12.18 0.68
CA ILE A 56 -10.50 -13.21 0.88
C ILE A 56 -10.32 -13.38 2.39
N TRP A 57 -10.78 -14.50 2.91
CA TRP A 57 -10.53 -14.89 4.29
C TRP A 57 -9.21 -15.66 4.40
N SER A 58 -8.22 -15.08 5.08
CA SER A 58 -6.86 -15.63 5.24
C SER A 58 -6.44 -15.65 6.71
N PRO A 59 -7.01 -16.56 7.52
CA PRO A 59 -6.74 -16.63 8.96
C PRO A 59 -5.29 -17.02 9.29
N GLU A 60 -4.55 -17.59 8.34
CA GLU A 60 -3.14 -17.96 8.44
C GLU A 60 -2.19 -16.77 8.40
N ASN A 61 -2.63 -15.60 7.92
CA ASN A 61 -1.83 -14.40 7.88
C ASN A 61 -1.33 -14.02 9.28
N LYS A 62 -0.05 -13.72 9.40
CA LYS A 62 0.62 -13.38 10.67
C LYS A 62 0.96 -11.89 10.77
N SER A 63 0.82 -11.17 9.68
CA SER A 63 1.18 -9.77 9.57
C SER A 63 0.35 -9.06 8.50
N VAL A 64 0.30 -7.73 8.56
CA VAL A 64 -0.31 -6.90 7.51
C VAL A 64 0.35 -7.14 6.14
N VAL A 65 1.62 -7.45 6.12
CA VAL A 65 2.35 -7.76 4.87
C VAL A 65 1.84 -9.05 4.23
N ASP A 66 1.55 -10.06 5.03
CA ASP A 66 0.97 -11.32 4.51
C ASP A 66 -0.40 -11.06 3.87
N ALA A 67 -1.21 -10.15 4.44
CA ALA A 67 -2.49 -9.77 3.88
C ALA A 67 -2.33 -9.10 2.50
N TYR A 68 -1.41 -8.14 2.35
CA TYR A 68 -1.13 -7.54 1.04
C TYR A 68 -0.62 -8.56 0.03
N LEU A 69 0.33 -9.42 0.42
CA LEU A 69 0.83 -10.47 -0.46
C LEU A 69 -0.26 -11.48 -0.86
N SER A 70 -1.24 -11.75 0.01
CA SER A 70 -2.40 -12.59 -0.33
C SER A 70 -3.28 -11.92 -1.38
N GLY A 71 -3.57 -10.62 -1.23
CA GLY A 71 -4.28 -9.84 -2.23
C GLY A 71 -3.54 -9.76 -3.58
N TYR A 72 -2.23 -9.60 -3.55
CA TYR A 72 -1.40 -9.60 -4.77
C TYR A 72 -1.48 -10.93 -5.52
N ARG A 73 -1.37 -12.07 -4.81
CA ARG A 73 -1.48 -13.39 -5.43
C ARG A 73 -2.85 -13.61 -6.09
N GLU A 74 -3.91 -13.17 -5.43
CA GLU A 74 -5.26 -13.31 -5.99
C GLU A 74 -5.46 -12.41 -7.20
N ALA A 75 -4.95 -11.17 -7.18
CA ALA A 75 -4.98 -10.26 -8.32
C ALA A 75 -4.20 -10.83 -9.51
N LEU A 76 -3.00 -11.38 -9.30
CA LEU A 76 -2.21 -12.03 -10.35
C LEU A 76 -2.92 -13.27 -10.93
N LYS A 77 -3.52 -14.10 -10.09
CA LYS A 77 -4.29 -15.28 -10.50
C LYS A 77 -5.47 -14.89 -11.41
N ASN A 78 -6.10 -13.76 -11.12
CA ASN A 78 -7.19 -13.22 -11.94
C ASN A 78 -6.69 -12.36 -13.12
N LYS A 79 -5.39 -12.35 -13.41
CA LYS A 79 -4.75 -11.72 -14.56
C LYS A 79 -5.03 -10.22 -14.69
N HIS A 80 -5.12 -9.52 -13.57
CA HIS A 80 -5.19 -8.06 -13.60
C HIS A 80 -3.89 -7.46 -14.09
N GLU A 81 -3.97 -6.47 -14.96
CA GLU A 81 -2.82 -5.78 -15.54
C GLU A 81 -2.19 -4.81 -14.54
N PHE A 82 -3.01 -4.10 -13.80
CA PHE A 82 -2.60 -3.15 -12.76
C PHE A 82 -3.16 -3.56 -11.41
N ILE A 83 -2.37 -3.42 -10.38
CA ILE A 83 -2.74 -3.74 -9.01
C ILE A 83 -2.45 -2.52 -8.15
N ILE A 84 -3.48 -2.00 -7.50
CA ILE A 84 -3.38 -0.82 -6.63
C ILE A 84 -3.73 -1.26 -5.22
N GLU A 85 -2.86 -0.97 -4.28
CA GLU A 85 -3.12 -1.17 -2.86
C GLU A 85 -3.47 0.15 -2.19
N MET A 86 -4.40 0.07 -1.26
CA MET A 86 -4.79 1.19 -0.40
C MET A 86 -5.22 0.69 0.96
N ASP A 87 -5.06 1.51 1.98
CA ASP A 87 -5.61 1.22 3.30
C ASP A 87 -7.14 1.27 3.24
N ALA A 88 -7.79 0.39 3.98
CA ALA A 88 -9.24 0.44 4.18
C ALA A 88 -9.63 1.60 5.10
N GLY A 89 -10.91 1.84 5.23
CA GLY A 89 -11.44 3.00 5.93
C GLY A 89 -11.29 4.27 5.08
N LEU A 90 -11.32 5.41 5.71
CA LEU A 90 -11.34 6.71 5.03
C LEU A 90 -9.95 7.39 4.96
N SER A 91 -8.88 6.65 5.26
CA SER A 91 -7.52 7.23 5.28
C SER A 91 -7.02 7.64 3.90
N HIS A 92 -7.29 6.85 2.88
CA HIS A 92 -6.95 7.12 1.49
C HIS A 92 -8.21 7.47 0.70
N ASP A 93 -8.17 8.56 -0.07
CA ASP A 93 -9.28 8.99 -0.92
C ASP A 93 -9.31 8.16 -2.22
N PRO A 94 -10.36 7.36 -2.48
CA PRO A 94 -10.51 6.61 -3.72
C PRO A 94 -10.48 7.46 -5.00
N LYS A 95 -10.76 8.76 -4.91
CA LYS A 95 -10.66 9.72 -6.03
C LYS A 95 -9.27 9.78 -6.65
N ALA A 96 -8.24 9.29 -5.98
CA ALA A 96 -6.89 9.20 -6.55
C ALA A 96 -6.73 8.01 -7.53
N LEU A 97 -7.60 7.00 -7.52
CA LEU A 97 -7.51 5.80 -8.36
C LEU A 97 -7.35 6.10 -9.86
N PRO A 98 -8.12 7.04 -10.46
CA PRO A 98 -7.94 7.38 -11.89
C PRO A 98 -6.52 7.88 -12.21
N MET A 99 -5.88 8.61 -11.29
CA MET A 99 -4.51 9.08 -11.46
C MET A 99 -3.50 7.93 -11.42
N PHE A 100 -3.66 6.97 -10.48
CA PHE A 100 -2.84 5.76 -10.44
C PHE A 100 -2.92 5.00 -11.75
N LEU A 101 -4.13 4.74 -12.26
CA LEU A 101 -4.35 4.04 -13.52
C LEU A 101 -3.73 4.79 -14.70
N ARG A 102 -3.90 6.11 -14.77
CA ARG A 102 -3.29 6.92 -15.83
C ARG A 102 -1.78 6.77 -15.85
N ILE A 103 -1.12 6.92 -14.70
CA ILE A 103 0.34 6.83 -14.58
C ILE A 103 0.84 5.43 -15.01
N LEU A 104 0.16 4.37 -14.60
CA LEU A 104 0.52 3.01 -15.00
C LEU A 104 0.30 2.77 -16.49
N ASN A 105 -0.81 3.27 -17.06
CA ASN A 105 -1.08 3.21 -18.51
C ASN A 105 -0.08 4.01 -19.34
N GLU A 106 0.50 5.07 -18.83
CA GLU A 106 1.58 5.84 -19.46
C GLU A 106 2.94 5.09 -19.45
N GLY A 107 2.93 3.84 -18.98
CA GLY A 107 4.08 2.93 -19.00
C GLY A 107 4.98 3.05 -17.78
N ASN A 108 4.57 3.75 -16.71
CA ASN A 108 5.25 3.62 -15.44
C ASN A 108 4.98 2.24 -14.84
N GLU A 109 6.00 1.62 -14.28
CA GLU A 109 5.89 0.30 -13.65
C GLU A 109 5.31 0.38 -12.24
N CYS A 110 5.52 1.54 -11.58
CA CYS A 110 5.03 1.84 -10.24
C CYS A 110 4.46 3.25 -10.17
N ALA A 111 3.43 3.42 -9.35
CA ALA A 111 2.87 4.71 -8.97
C ALA A 111 2.81 4.78 -7.44
N PHE A 112 3.43 5.78 -6.84
CA PHE A 112 3.50 5.93 -5.39
C PHE A 112 2.73 7.16 -4.93
N GLY A 113 1.73 6.97 -4.10
CA GLY A 113 1.03 8.07 -3.47
C GLY A 113 1.95 8.86 -2.54
N SER A 114 1.97 10.17 -2.67
CA SER A 114 2.80 11.07 -1.88
C SER A 114 1.97 12.20 -1.27
N ARG A 115 2.12 12.37 0.04
CA ARG A 115 1.48 13.44 0.83
C ARG A 115 2.30 14.73 0.80
N PHE A 116 3.53 14.66 0.31
CA PHE A 116 4.54 15.71 0.45
C PHE A 116 4.96 16.38 -0.86
N ILE A 117 4.45 15.94 -1.99
CA ILE A 117 4.60 16.66 -3.26
C ILE A 117 3.52 17.74 -3.40
N ASN A 118 3.68 18.64 -4.37
CA ASN A 118 2.70 19.68 -4.65
C ASN A 118 1.33 19.04 -4.98
N GLY A 119 0.27 19.48 -4.29
CA GLY A 119 -1.07 18.91 -4.38
C GLY A 119 -1.36 17.77 -3.40
N GLY A 120 -0.37 17.24 -2.69
CA GLY A 120 -0.57 16.28 -1.60
C GLY A 120 -0.88 16.95 -0.27
N SER A 121 -1.57 16.25 0.62
CA SER A 121 -1.89 16.77 1.95
C SER A 121 -2.08 15.68 3.00
N ILE A 122 -2.00 16.09 4.26
CA ILE A 122 -2.42 15.30 5.43
C ILE A 122 -3.43 16.16 6.18
N CYS A 123 -4.69 15.73 6.19
CA CYS A 123 -5.77 16.36 6.96
C CYS A 123 -5.77 15.79 8.38
N ASP A 124 -6.31 16.56 9.33
CA ASP A 124 -6.57 16.14 10.73
C ASP A 124 -5.40 15.46 11.46
N SER A 125 -4.19 15.69 11.00
CA SER A 125 -2.98 15.12 11.59
C SER A 125 -2.38 16.06 12.64
N THR A 126 -1.95 15.48 13.77
CA THR A 126 -1.13 16.23 14.72
C THR A 126 0.22 16.57 14.08
N TRP A 127 0.77 17.75 14.42
CA TRP A 127 2.09 18.16 13.94
C TRP A 127 3.18 17.10 14.20
N LYS A 128 3.10 16.41 15.37
CA LYS A 128 4.02 15.33 15.74
C LYS A 128 4.01 14.19 14.74
N ARG A 129 2.85 13.82 14.23
CA ARG A 129 2.68 12.72 13.28
C ARG A 129 3.18 13.10 11.90
N THR A 130 2.83 14.31 11.43
CA THR A 130 3.36 14.83 10.17
C THR A 130 4.88 14.92 10.21
N PHE A 131 5.44 15.39 11.34
CA PHE A 131 6.88 15.42 11.57
C PHE A 131 7.49 14.02 11.53
N LEU A 132 6.89 13.03 12.23
CA LEU A 132 7.39 11.66 12.25
C LEU A 132 7.42 11.04 10.83
N SER A 133 6.37 11.24 10.03
CA SER A 133 6.34 10.76 8.64
C SER A 133 7.38 11.44 7.75
N LYS A 134 7.53 12.76 7.87
CA LYS A 134 8.56 13.51 7.13
C LYS A 134 9.97 13.10 7.58
N PHE A 135 10.19 13.00 8.88
CA PHE A 135 11.48 12.55 9.42
C PHE A 135 11.79 11.11 9.00
N GLY A 136 10.81 10.20 9.05
CA GLY A 136 10.95 8.84 8.56
C GLY A 136 11.33 8.80 7.07
N THR A 137 10.73 9.65 6.25
CA THR A 137 11.09 9.79 4.83
C THR A 137 12.52 10.30 4.65
N ILE A 138 12.90 11.36 5.35
CA ILE A 138 14.27 11.93 5.26
C ILE A 138 15.31 10.91 5.70
N LEU A 139 15.08 10.25 6.83
CA LEU A 139 15.99 9.24 7.37
C LEU A 139 16.14 8.05 6.41
N SER A 140 15.03 7.55 5.88
CA SER A 140 15.03 6.45 4.90
C SER A 140 15.77 6.84 3.63
N ASN A 141 15.50 8.01 3.07
CA ASN A 141 16.22 8.51 1.89
C ASN A 141 17.74 8.60 2.15
N LEU A 142 18.15 9.13 3.30
CA LEU A 142 19.56 9.28 3.66
C LEU A 142 20.25 7.91 3.79
N LEU A 143 19.67 7.01 4.57
CA LEU A 143 20.27 5.70 4.85
C LEU A 143 20.22 4.77 3.63
N LEU A 144 19.11 4.75 2.91
CA LEU A 144 18.92 3.88 1.75
C LEU A 144 19.42 4.46 0.43
N GLY A 145 19.73 5.76 0.38
CA GLY A 145 20.20 6.44 -0.83
C GLY A 145 19.12 6.59 -1.89
N THR A 146 17.90 6.82 -1.48
CA THR A 146 16.75 7.11 -2.34
C THR A 146 16.48 8.61 -2.38
N LYS A 147 15.60 9.04 -3.30
CA LYS A 147 15.21 10.44 -3.45
C LYS A 147 13.70 10.53 -3.71
N MET A 148 12.90 9.94 -2.82
CA MET A 148 11.45 10.01 -2.92
C MET A 148 10.89 11.06 -1.96
N TYR A 149 9.82 11.72 -2.36
CA TYR A 149 9.17 12.74 -1.51
C TYR A 149 8.42 12.10 -0.33
N ASP A 150 7.88 10.90 -0.51
CA ASP A 150 7.21 10.17 0.56
C ASP A 150 7.59 8.68 0.56
N MET A 151 8.32 8.25 1.58
CA MET A 151 8.73 6.85 1.75
C MET A 151 7.73 6.02 2.58
N THR A 152 6.69 6.64 3.12
CA THR A 152 5.88 6.05 4.20
C THR A 152 4.38 5.97 3.90
N SER A 153 3.96 6.25 2.67
CA SER A 153 2.56 6.13 2.25
C SER A 153 2.22 4.72 1.78
N GLY A 154 1.06 4.19 2.18
CA GLY A 154 0.55 2.88 1.79
C GLY A 154 -0.28 2.87 0.51
N PHE A 155 -0.54 4.02 -0.10
CA PHE A 155 -1.25 4.07 -1.37
C PHE A 155 -0.27 3.90 -2.51
N GLN A 156 -0.28 2.74 -3.16
CA GLN A 156 0.70 2.35 -4.17
C GLN A 156 0.04 1.58 -5.30
N GLY A 157 0.55 1.73 -6.52
CA GLY A 157 0.09 1.00 -7.69
C GLY A 157 1.25 0.40 -8.47
N PHE A 158 1.02 -0.75 -9.09
CA PHE A 158 2.05 -1.51 -9.77
C PHE A 158 1.50 -2.18 -11.03
N GLN A 159 2.34 -2.36 -12.02
CA GLN A 159 2.07 -3.32 -13.09
C GLN A 159 2.18 -4.76 -12.56
N ALA A 160 1.40 -5.68 -13.11
CA ALA A 160 1.34 -7.08 -12.67
C ALA A 160 2.71 -7.78 -12.68
N ASN A 161 3.55 -7.49 -13.67
CA ASN A 161 4.91 -8.05 -13.76
C ASN A 161 5.83 -7.62 -12.60
N ILE A 162 5.58 -6.45 -12.02
CA ILE A 162 6.28 -5.98 -10.82
C ILE A 162 5.75 -6.68 -9.58
N VAL A 163 4.43 -6.83 -9.48
CA VAL A 163 3.79 -7.55 -8.35
C VAL A 163 4.24 -9.01 -8.31
N ASP A 164 4.34 -9.68 -9.45
CA ASP A 164 4.86 -11.04 -9.55
C ASP A 164 6.29 -11.14 -8.94
N LYS A 165 7.15 -10.19 -9.27
CA LYS A 165 8.51 -10.12 -8.70
C LYS A 165 8.53 -9.78 -7.22
N ILE A 166 7.64 -8.91 -6.75
CA ILE A 166 7.48 -8.62 -5.32
C ILE A 166 7.11 -9.89 -4.56
N VAL A 167 6.12 -10.63 -5.06
CA VAL A 167 5.65 -11.88 -4.45
C VAL A 167 6.75 -12.94 -4.45
N ALA A 168 7.50 -13.05 -5.55
CA ALA A 168 8.62 -14.01 -5.66
C ALA A 168 9.81 -13.64 -4.75
N TYR A 169 10.10 -12.34 -4.60
CA TYR A 169 11.19 -11.87 -3.74
C TYR A 169 10.87 -12.07 -2.26
N GLY A 170 9.64 -11.80 -1.86
CA GLY A 170 9.21 -11.71 -0.47
C GLY A 170 9.70 -10.45 0.23
N LEU A 171 9.12 -10.12 1.37
CA LEU A 171 9.45 -8.92 2.14
C LEU A 171 9.94 -9.28 3.53
N LEU A 172 10.94 -8.54 4.02
CA LEU A 172 11.48 -8.70 5.39
C LEU A 172 10.56 -8.05 6.42
N SER A 173 9.92 -6.96 6.05
CA SER A 173 8.99 -6.24 6.91
C SER A 173 7.77 -7.08 7.27
N LYS A 174 7.29 -6.90 8.51
CA LYS A 174 6.06 -7.52 9.03
C LYS A 174 5.02 -6.47 9.43
N ALA A 175 5.33 -5.20 9.28
CA ALA A 175 4.51 -4.05 9.64
C ALA A 175 4.60 -2.97 8.56
N HIS A 176 4.06 -1.79 8.81
CA HIS A 176 3.93 -0.68 7.85
C HIS A 176 5.23 -0.26 7.14
N PHE A 177 6.39 -0.63 7.65
CA PHE A 177 7.67 -0.33 6.99
C PHE A 177 7.81 -1.02 5.62
N TYR A 178 6.99 -2.02 5.30
CA TYR A 178 6.99 -2.67 3.98
C TYR A 178 6.79 -1.66 2.84
N GLN A 179 6.08 -0.58 3.08
CA GLN A 179 5.89 0.51 2.11
C GLN A 179 7.22 1.17 1.74
N THR A 180 8.05 1.45 2.75
CA THR A 180 9.43 1.94 2.56
C THR A 180 10.33 0.90 1.91
N GLU A 181 10.22 -0.36 2.32
CA GLU A 181 10.94 -1.49 1.76
C GLU A 181 10.64 -1.66 0.27
N LEU A 182 9.36 -1.65 -0.13
CA LEU A 182 8.95 -1.72 -1.54
C LEU A 182 9.55 -0.58 -2.36
N ARG A 183 9.43 0.66 -1.88
CA ARG A 183 10.01 1.82 -2.57
C ARG A 183 11.52 1.70 -2.74
N TYR A 184 12.21 1.18 -1.73
CA TYR A 184 13.64 0.92 -1.83
C TYR A 184 13.98 -0.18 -2.84
N LEU A 185 13.28 -1.29 -2.81
CA LEU A 185 13.50 -2.40 -3.76
C LEU A 185 13.19 -1.99 -5.19
N LEU A 186 12.18 -1.14 -5.39
CA LEU A 186 11.71 -0.67 -6.70
C LEU A 186 12.34 0.65 -7.16
N ARG A 187 13.32 1.19 -6.45
CA ARG A 187 13.93 2.51 -6.72
C ARG A 187 14.57 2.68 -8.11
N LYS A 188 14.75 1.59 -8.86
CA LYS A 188 15.30 1.59 -10.21
C LYS A 188 14.28 1.20 -11.29
N THR A 189 13.03 1.01 -10.94
CA THR A 189 11.93 0.89 -11.90
C THR A 189 11.54 2.27 -12.42
N ARG A 190 10.79 2.32 -13.50
CA ARG A 190 10.14 3.55 -13.94
C ARG A 190 8.94 3.82 -13.05
N PHE A 191 9.02 4.84 -12.20
CA PHE A 191 7.95 5.20 -11.28
C PHE A 191 7.61 6.68 -11.32
N ALA A 192 6.42 7.02 -10.85
CA ALA A 192 6.01 8.39 -10.56
C ALA A 192 5.43 8.48 -9.15
N GLU A 193 5.65 9.63 -8.48
CA GLU A 193 4.93 9.98 -7.26
C GLU A 193 3.72 10.84 -7.63
N ILE A 194 2.57 10.54 -7.06
CA ILE A 194 1.31 11.22 -7.32
C ILE A 194 0.76 11.85 -6.04
N PRO A 195 0.15 13.06 -6.12
CA PRO A 195 -0.40 13.69 -4.94
C PRO A 195 -1.59 12.88 -4.40
N ILE A 196 -1.61 12.67 -3.10
CA ILE A 196 -2.73 12.06 -2.40
C ILE A 196 -3.15 12.91 -1.19
N HIS A 197 -4.42 12.82 -0.85
CA HIS A 197 -4.96 13.39 0.37
C HIS A 197 -5.14 12.28 1.40
N TYR A 198 -4.43 12.39 2.51
CA TYR A 198 -4.54 11.47 3.63
C TYR A 198 -5.49 12.08 4.66
N GLN A 199 -6.67 11.47 4.85
CA GLN A 199 -7.78 12.12 5.53
C GLN A 199 -7.88 11.75 7.01
N VAL A 200 -7.73 10.48 7.36
CA VAL A 200 -7.92 10.01 8.74
C VAL A 200 -6.62 9.46 9.30
N PRO A 201 -6.21 9.92 10.49
CA PRO A 201 -5.00 9.40 11.12
C PRO A 201 -5.18 7.92 11.52
N SER A 202 -4.32 7.04 11.00
CA SER A 202 -4.27 5.64 11.46
C SER A 202 -3.95 5.56 12.96
N PRO A 203 -4.32 4.49 13.67
CA PRO A 203 -3.99 4.31 15.08
C PRO A 203 -2.48 4.35 15.35
N SER A 204 -2.09 4.49 16.61
CA SER A 204 -0.69 4.56 17.03
C SER A 204 0.11 3.32 16.60
N VAL A 205 1.32 3.52 16.11
CA VAL A 205 2.23 2.43 15.71
C VAL A 205 2.76 1.72 16.95
N SER A 206 2.64 0.40 17.01
CA SER A 206 3.12 -0.40 18.13
C SER A 206 4.66 -0.38 18.26
N LYS A 207 5.17 -0.52 19.48
CA LYS A 207 6.64 -0.65 19.71
C LYS A 207 7.26 -1.79 18.88
N LYS A 208 6.57 -2.91 18.72
CA LYS A 208 7.02 -4.04 17.90
C LYS A 208 7.16 -3.65 16.44
N ALA A 209 6.23 -2.87 15.90
CA ALA A 209 6.30 -2.37 14.53
C ALA A 209 7.47 -1.39 14.33
N ILE A 210 7.74 -0.52 15.30
CA ILE A 210 8.90 0.39 15.28
C ILE A 210 10.22 -0.41 15.28
N CYS A 211 10.36 -1.39 16.17
CA CYS A 211 11.55 -2.26 16.21
C CYS A 211 11.76 -2.99 14.89
N ASN A 212 10.67 -3.55 14.29
CA ASN A 212 10.75 -4.18 12.98
C ASN A 212 11.23 -3.19 11.91
N SER A 213 10.68 -1.96 11.88
CA SER A 213 11.06 -0.92 10.92
C SER A 213 12.56 -0.58 11.03
N ILE A 214 13.05 -0.39 12.24
CA ILE A 214 14.46 -0.06 12.51
C ILE A 214 15.36 -1.22 12.03
N ASN A 215 15.04 -2.46 12.37
CA ASN A 215 15.83 -3.63 11.99
C ASN A 215 15.90 -3.78 10.46
N VAL A 216 14.79 -3.64 9.75
CA VAL A 216 14.75 -3.74 8.29
C VAL A 216 15.49 -2.57 7.63
N LEU A 217 15.33 -1.34 8.15
CA LEU A 217 16.04 -0.16 7.66
C LEU A 217 17.56 -0.35 7.76
N PHE A 218 18.06 -0.76 8.93
CA PHE A 218 19.50 -1.00 9.12
C PHE A 218 20.00 -2.20 8.31
N HIS A 219 19.21 -3.25 8.15
CA HIS A 219 19.57 -4.35 7.26
C HIS A 219 19.88 -3.87 5.84
N TYR A 220 18.98 -3.10 5.23
CA TYR A 220 19.20 -2.55 3.89
C TYR A 220 20.28 -1.47 3.85
N PHE A 221 20.45 -0.68 4.89
CA PHE A 221 21.55 0.26 5.02
C PHE A 221 22.92 -0.46 4.96
N PHE A 222 23.12 -1.53 5.72
CA PHE A 222 24.35 -2.31 5.69
C PHE A 222 24.57 -3.01 4.34
N LEU A 223 23.53 -3.53 3.72
CA LEU A 223 23.63 -4.06 2.36
C LEU A 223 24.06 -2.99 1.36
N ARG A 224 23.60 -1.77 1.53
CA ARG A 224 24.04 -0.64 0.70
C ARG A 224 25.52 -0.32 0.91
N LEU A 225 25.99 -0.26 2.14
CA LEU A 225 27.40 0.00 2.45
C LEU A 225 28.34 -1.08 1.88
N THR A 226 27.87 -2.31 1.81
CA THR A 226 28.63 -3.45 1.26
C THR A 226 28.39 -3.67 -0.25
N PHE A 227 27.72 -2.75 -0.95
CA PHE A 227 27.38 -2.84 -2.38
C PHE A 227 26.54 -4.09 -2.75
N LYS A 228 25.83 -4.67 -1.79
CA LYS A 228 24.94 -5.84 -1.98
C LYS A 228 23.46 -5.46 -2.00
N SER A 229 23.14 -4.22 -2.33
CA SER A 229 21.77 -3.70 -2.35
C SER A 229 20.88 -4.47 -3.32
N PRO A 230 19.81 -5.11 -2.85
CA PRO A 230 18.86 -5.75 -3.74
C PRO A 230 18.08 -4.71 -4.54
N VAL A 231 17.68 -5.09 -5.73
CA VAL A 231 16.83 -4.28 -6.63
C VAL A 231 15.90 -5.20 -7.39
N ILE A 232 14.63 -4.92 -7.35
CA ILE A 232 13.65 -5.50 -8.25
C ILE A 232 13.67 -4.63 -9.54
N LYS A 233 14.06 -5.23 -10.67
CA LYS A 233 14.12 -4.54 -11.97
C LYS A 233 13.01 -5.02 -12.88
N SER A 234 12.62 -4.20 -13.85
CA SER A 234 11.85 -4.68 -14.99
C SER A 234 12.63 -5.78 -15.76
N LYS A 235 11.92 -6.55 -16.57
CA LYS A 235 12.62 -7.33 -17.61
C LYS A 235 13.09 -6.34 -18.68
N GLU A 236 14.34 -6.41 -19.05
CA GLU A 236 14.88 -5.80 -20.26
C GLU A 236 14.17 -6.35 -21.49
#